data_90ac7fa0fda4a3e771ea86a2c9459541
#
_entry.id   90ac7fa0fda4a3e771ea86a2c9459541
#
_cell.length_a   1.000
_cell.length_b   1.000
_cell.length_c   1.000
_cell.angle_alpha   90.00
_cell.angle_beta   90.00
_cell.angle_gamma   90.00
#
_symmetry.space_group_name_H-M   'P 1'
#
loop_
_entity.id
_entity.type
_entity.pdbx_description
1 polymer ?
#
loop_
_entity_poly.entity_id
_entity_poly.type
_entity_poly.pdbx_seq_one_letter_code
_entity_poly.pdbx_strand_id
1 'polypeptide(L)'
;MQRLQCWNVPGVLRLIQSIPSPKAEPFKRWLAKVGYERLQEIADPALALERTRENWRKLGRSEKWITQRMTGQETRNKLTDYWANHEIKQGEEFAILTNIIHEEWSGVSVKEHKDLKGLESQNLRDHMSEAELIFTALAELSTRQIAETEAAVGLPANKRAAKTGGGIAHRARLELESKTGRRVVTCENYLPPPKSKKGLKA
;
A
#
# COMPACT_ATOMS: atom_id res chain seq x y z
N MET A 1 5.74 21.88 -35.06
CA MET A 1 5.64 21.07 -33.86
C MET A 1 6.70 19.98 -33.94
N GLN A 2 7.76 20.02 -33.13
CA GLN A 2 8.81 18.98 -33.13
C GLN A 2 8.24 17.74 -32.38
N ARG A 3 8.29 16.58 -33.04
CA ARG A 3 7.96 15.30 -32.37
C ARG A 3 9.16 14.89 -31.51
N LEU A 4 9.00 14.94 -30.21
CA LEU A 4 9.97 14.40 -29.25
C LEU A 4 9.81 12.86 -29.19
N GLN A 5 10.93 12.14 -29.40
CA GLN A 5 10.97 10.70 -29.16
C GLN A 5 11.07 10.47 -27.65
N CYS A 6 10.03 9.88 -27.05
CA CYS A 6 10.02 9.51 -25.65
C CYS A 6 10.18 7.99 -25.49
N TRP A 7 11.00 7.57 -24.53
CA TRP A 7 11.19 6.17 -24.18
C TRP A 7 10.42 5.84 -22.90
N ASN A 8 9.75 4.69 -22.88
CA ASN A 8 9.18 4.14 -21.64
C ASN A 8 10.31 3.48 -20.82
N VAL A 9 10.03 3.17 -19.54
CA VAL A 9 11.02 2.57 -18.63
C VAL A 9 11.65 1.28 -19.20
N PRO A 10 10.89 0.30 -19.73
CA PRO A 10 11.51 -0.87 -20.39
C PRO A 10 12.45 -0.52 -21.54
N GLY A 11 12.09 0.46 -22.36
CA GLY A 11 12.94 0.93 -23.44
C GLY A 11 14.26 1.55 -22.96
N VAL A 12 14.19 2.38 -21.90
CA VAL A 12 15.39 2.97 -21.27
C VAL A 12 16.28 1.87 -20.68
N LEU A 13 15.72 0.88 -19.98
CA LEU A 13 16.49 -0.24 -19.43
C LEU A 13 17.20 -1.03 -20.53
N ARG A 14 16.53 -1.29 -21.66
CA ARG A 14 17.13 -1.95 -22.81
C ARG A 14 18.23 -1.11 -23.46
N LEU A 15 18.02 0.21 -23.60
CA LEU A 15 19.03 1.11 -24.14
C LEU A 15 20.31 1.07 -23.30
N ILE A 16 20.20 1.13 -21.96
CA ILE A 16 21.38 1.09 -21.09
C ILE A 16 22.15 -0.22 -21.25
N GLN A 17 21.49 -1.35 -21.49
CA GLN A 17 22.16 -2.62 -21.74
C GLN A 17 23.00 -2.61 -23.03
N SER A 18 22.62 -1.83 -24.03
CA SER A 18 23.37 -1.72 -25.32
C SER A 18 24.55 -0.74 -25.28
N ILE A 19 24.68 0.07 -24.21
CA ILE A 19 25.79 1.05 -24.12
C ILE A 19 27.11 0.32 -23.86
N PRO A 20 28.11 0.42 -24.78
CA PRO A 20 29.42 -0.20 -24.62
C PRO A 20 30.33 0.66 -23.74
N SER A 21 29.98 0.83 -22.46
CA SER A 21 30.75 1.66 -21.55
C SER A 21 30.99 0.95 -20.22
N PRO A 22 32.22 0.97 -19.67
CA PRO A 22 32.52 0.45 -18.36
C PRO A 22 31.66 1.10 -17.24
N LYS A 23 31.22 2.34 -17.42
CA LYS A 23 30.33 3.03 -16.49
C LYS A 23 28.92 2.44 -16.44
N ALA A 24 28.47 1.74 -17.49
CA ALA A 24 27.20 1.07 -17.55
C ALA A 24 27.23 -0.34 -16.91
N GLU A 25 28.42 -0.94 -16.73
CA GLU A 25 28.59 -2.29 -16.23
C GLU A 25 27.97 -2.56 -14.83
N PRO A 26 28.12 -1.67 -13.83
CA PRO A 26 27.48 -1.90 -12.53
C PRO A 26 25.96 -2.00 -12.64
N PHE A 27 25.35 -1.21 -13.51
CA PHE A 27 23.92 -1.24 -13.76
C PHE A 27 23.47 -2.51 -14.52
N LYS A 28 24.23 -2.95 -15.51
CA LYS A 28 23.97 -4.20 -16.25
C LYS A 28 24.02 -5.41 -15.31
N ARG A 29 25.03 -5.47 -14.43
CA ARG A 29 25.14 -6.53 -13.40
C ARG A 29 23.98 -6.49 -12.43
N TRP A 30 23.56 -5.30 -12.00
CA TRP A 30 22.38 -5.14 -11.14
C TRP A 30 21.11 -5.65 -11.83
N LEU A 31 20.90 -5.31 -13.12
CA LEU A 31 19.75 -5.84 -13.89
C LEU A 31 19.79 -7.36 -14.03
N ALA A 32 20.96 -7.95 -14.30
CA ALA A 32 21.10 -9.40 -14.37
C ALA A 32 20.76 -10.07 -13.03
N LYS A 33 21.23 -9.47 -11.92
CA LYS A 33 20.89 -9.93 -10.57
C LYS A 33 19.38 -9.87 -10.30
N VAL A 34 18.73 -8.74 -10.58
CA VAL A 34 17.28 -8.58 -10.41
C VAL A 34 16.50 -9.58 -11.27
N GLY A 35 16.94 -9.81 -12.52
CA GLY A 35 16.34 -10.81 -13.39
C GLY A 35 16.46 -12.23 -12.82
N TYR A 36 17.64 -12.58 -12.31
CA TYR A 36 17.89 -13.88 -11.70
C TYR A 36 17.05 -14.08 -10.41
N GLU A 37 17.02 -13.08 -9.52
CA GLU A 37 16.17 -13.08 -8.31
C GLU A 37 14.70 -13.31 -8.69
N ARG A 38 14.22 -12.66 -9.76
CA ARG A 38 12.85 -12.86 -10.23
C ARG A 38 12.58 -14.29 -10.74
N LEU A 39 13.54 -14.89 -11.44
CA LEU A 39 13.41 -16.31 -11.87
C LEU A 39 13.36 -17.26 -10.66
N GLN A 40 14.15 -17.00 -9.63
CA GLN A 40 14.10 -17.77 -8.39
C GLN A 40 12.74 -17.63 -7.68
N GLU A 41 12.18 -16.43 -7.63
CA GLU A 41 10.85 -16.18 -7.05
C GLU A 41 9.71 -16.85 -7.81
N ILE A 42 9.86 -17.04 -9.12
CA ILE A 42 8.88 -17.81 -9.91
C ILE A 42 8.93 -19.30 -9.52
N ALA A 43 10.14 -19.81 -9.25
CA ALA A 43 10.33 -21.20 -8.82
C ALA A 43 9.93 -21.42 -7.36
N ASP A 44 10.21 -20.43 -6.49
CA ASP A 44 9.85 -20.43 -5.06
C ASP A 44 9.26 -19.07 -4.66
N PRO A 45 7.91 -18.92 -4.66
CA PRO A 45 7.23 -17.68 -4.31
C PRO A 45 7.49 -17.20 -2.86
N ALA A 46 7.95 -18.08 -1.96
CA ALA A 46 8.27 -17.68 -0.59
C ALA A 46 9.43 -16.69 -0.53
N LEU A 47 10.36 -16.75 -1.50
CA LEU A 47 11.48 -15.79 -1.61
C LEU A 47 11.01 -14.35 -1.82
N ALA A 48 9.92 -14.15 -2.56
CA ALA A 48 9.34 -12.81 -2.76
C ALA A 48 8.79 -12.23 -1.44
N LEU A 49 8.18 -13.07 -0.60
CA LEU A 49 7.67 -12.66 0.72
C LEU A 49 8.83 -12.29 1.65
N GLU A 50 9.90 -13.12 1.68
CA GLU A 50 11.05 -12.83 2.51
C GLU A 50 11.79 -11.57 2.06
N ARG A 51 11.97 -11.37 0.76
CA ARG A 51 12.54 -10.12 0.24
C ARG A 51 11.71 -8.89 0.62
N THR A 52 10.39 -9.02 0.64
CA THR A 52 9.50 -7.94 1.07
C THR A 52 9.70 -7.63 2.56
N ARG A 53 9.80 -8.66 3.41
CA ARG A 53 10.12 -8.50 4.85
C ARG A 53 11.46 -7.81 5.07
N GLU A 54 12.49 -8.27 4.37
CA GLU A 54 13.83 -7.66 4.45
C GLU A 54 13.84 -6.20 4.04
N ASN A 55 13.11 -5.83 2.98
CA ASN A 55 13.01 -4.45 2.56
C ASN A 55 12.40 -3.56 3.65
N TRP A 56 11.34 -4.02 4.31
CA TRP A 56 10.76 -3.27 5.43
C TRP A 56 11.68 -3.23 6.64
N ARG A 57 12.44 -4.31 6.96
CA ARG A 57 13.49 -4.29 8.01
C ARG A 57 14.55 -3.23 7.70
N LYS A 58 15.03 -3.17 6.46
CA LYS A 58 16.00 -2.16 6.00
C LYS A 58 15.47 -0.73 6.10
N LEU A 59 14.16 -0.56 6.00
CA LEU A 59 13.46 0.71 6.23
C LEU A 59 13.14 0.99 7.70
N GLY A 60 13.66 0.17 8.63
CA GLY A 60 13.52 0.38 10.07
C GLY A 60 12.16 -0.05 10.65
N ARG A 61 11.40 -0.91 9.96
CA ARG A 61 10.13 -1.43 10.49
C ARG A 61 10.38 -2.54 11.50
N SER A 62 9.58 -2.54 12.59
CA SER A 62 9.60 -3.63 13.57
C SER A 62 8.97 -4.90 13.01
N GLU A 63 9.35 -6.07 13.55
CA GLU A 63 8.74 -7.35 13.16
C GLU A 63 7.22 -7.38 13.41
N LYS A 64 6.75 -6.75 14.49
CA LYS A 64 5.31 -6.59 14.77
C LYS A 64 4.60 -5.84 13.65
N TRP A 65 5.15 -4.70 13.26
CA TRP A 65 4.62 -3.90 12.16
C TRP A 65 4.60 -4.68 10.84
N ILE A 66 5.69 -5.39 10.52
CA ILE A 66 5.80 -6.20 9.31
C ILE A 66 4.74 -7.30 9.30
N THR A 67 4.57 -8.02 10.40
CA THR A 67 3.54 -9.05 10.54
C THR A 67 2.15 -8.46 10.34
N GLN A 68 1.84 -7.35 11.00
CA GLN A 68 0.55 -6.67 10.87
C GLN A 68 0.29 -6.19 9.43
N ARG A 69 1.32 -5.64 8.77
CA ARG A 69 1.22 -5.18 7.38
C ARG A 69 0.94 -6.33 6.41
N MET A 70 1.56 -7.49 6.62
CA MET A 70 1.33 -8.70 5.80
C MET A 70 -0.05 -9.29 6.04
N THR A 71 -0.49 -9.40 7.29
CA THR A 71 -1.85 -9.84 7.63
C THR A 71 -2.90 -8.91 7.03
N GLY A 72 -2.68 -7.60 7.09
CA GLY A 72 -3.56 -6.62 6.46
C GLY A 72 -3.60 -6.77 4.93
N GLN A 73 -2.49 -7.16 4.29
CA GLN A 73 -2.47 -7.43 2.86
C GLN A 73 -3.30 -8.67 2.50
N GLU A 74 -3.22 -9.73 3.30
CA GLU A 74 -4.06 -10.93 3.12
C GLU A 74 -5.55 -10.62 3.28
N THR A 75 -5.90 -9.86 4.33
CA THR A 75 -7.28 -9.40 4.56
C THR A 75 -7.81 -8.62 3.37
N ARG A 76 -6.98 -7.73 2.84
CA ARG A 76 -7.28 -6.93 1.65
C ARG A 76 -7.51 -7.80 0.42
N ASN A 77 -6.63 -8.77 0.17
CA ASN A 77 -6.74 -9.66 -0.98
C ASN A 77 -8.07 -10.42 -0.95
N LYS A 78 -8.44 -11.01 0.19
CA LYS A 78 -9.72 -11.71 0.37
C LYS A 78 -10.94 -10.81 0.07
N LEU A 79 -10.89 -9.54 0.47
CA LEU A 79 -11.95 -8.58 0.16
C LEU A 79 -12.01 -8.25 -1.34
N THR A 80 -10.86 -8.01 -1.97
CA THR A 80 -10.81 -7.70 -3.40
C THR A 80 -11.18 -8.90 -4.27
N ASP A 81 -10.84 -10.12 -3.84
CA ASP A 81 -11.26 -11.36 -4.51
C ASP A 81 -12.80 -11.53 -4.42
N TYR A 82 -13.38 -11.22 -3.25
CA TYR A 82 -14.83 -11.18 -3.12
C TYR A 82 -15.45 -10.21 -4.13
N TRP A 83 -14.96 -8.98 -4.21
CA TRP A 83 -15.45 -7.98 -5.15
C TRP A 83 -15.33 -8.42 -6.61
N ALA A 84 -14.18 -9.00 -6.99
CA ALA A 84 -13.94 -9.50 -8.34
C ALA A 84 -14.96 -10.57 -8.77
N ASN A 85 -15.43 -11.39 -7.81
CA ASN A 85 -16.40 -12.45 -8.04
C ASN A 85 -17.87 -12.00 -7.90
N HIS A 86 -18.14 -10.73 -7.52
CA HIS A 86 -19.48 -10.19 -7.25
C HIS A 86 -19.77 -8.90 -8.02
N GLU A 87 -19.43 -8.89 -9.31
CA GLU A 87 -19.78 -7.83 -10.28
C GLU A 87 -19.21 -6.44 -9.94
N ILE A 88 -18.09 -6.36 -9.23
CA ILE A 88 -17.38 -5.10 -9.03
C ILE A 88 -16.27 -4.97 -10.06
N LYS A 89 -16.27 -3.87 -10.81
CA LYS A 89 -15.25 -3.59 -11.81
C LYS A 89 -13.93 -3.21 -11.17
N GLN A 90 -12.87 -3.92 -11.58
CA GLN A 90 -11.52 -3.58 -11.14
C GLN A 90 -11.15 -2.15 -11.57
N GLY A 91 -10.30 -1.52 -10.78
CA GLY A 91 -9.88 -0.15 -11.01
C GLY A 91 -10.77 0.85 -10.27
N GLU A 92 -11.69 1.50 -10.96
CA GLU A 92 -12.46 2.63 -10.42
C GLU A 92 -13.38 2.21 -9.25
N GLU A 93 -14.16 1.14 -9.41
CA GLU A 93 -15.10 0.72 -8.36
C GLU A 93 -14.38 0.17 -7.12
N PHE A 94 -13.24 -0.54 -7.31
CA PHE A 94 -12.37 -0.95 -6.20
C PHE A 94 -11.81 0.27 -5.45
N ALA A 95 -11.43 1.32 -6.16
CA ALA A 95 -10.95 2.56 -5.57
C ALA A 95 -12.06 3.26 -4.77
N ILE A 96 -13.27 3.35 -5.32
CA ILE A 96 -14.44 3.92 -4.64
C ILE A 96 -14.72 3.18 -3.34
N LEU A 97 -14.84 1.85 -3.36
CA LEU A 97 -15.12 1.05 -2.16
C LEU A 97 -14.01 1.16 -1.13
N THR A 98 -12.76 1.16 -1.58
CA THR A 98 -11.60 1.35 -0.70
C THR A 98 -11.62 2.69 0.00
N ASN A 99 -11.94 3.76 -0.73
CA ASN A 99 -12.04 5.10 -0.16
C ASN A 99 -13.18 5.19 0.86
N ILE A 100 -14.34 4.61 0.58
CA ILE A 100 -15.46 4.55 1.53
C ILE A 100 -15.03 3.84 2.81
N ILE A 101 -14.45 2.64 2.72
CA ILE A 101 -13.98 1.91 3.91
C ILE A 101 -12.99 2.74 4.70
N HIS A 102 -12.04 3.38 4.01
CA HIS A 102 -11.00 4.18 4.65
C HIS A 102 -11.59 5.40 5.35
N GLU A 103 -12.43 6.15 4.68
CA GLU A 103 -13.07 7.37 5.22
C GLU A 103 -13.98 7.03 6.41
N GLU A 104 -14.76 5.96 6.30
CA GLU A 104 -15.65 5.54 7.39
C GLU A 104 -14.89 5.17 8.66
N TRP A 105 -13.78 4.41 8.58
CA TRP A 105 -13.05 4.04 9.80
C TRP A 105 -12.15 5.15 10.33
N SER A 106 -11.49 5.92 9.44
CA SER A 106 -10.48 6.90 9.84
C SER A 106 -11.05 8.29 10.13
N GLY A 107 -12.21 8.61 9.53
CA GLY A 107 -12.81 9.94 9.59
C GLY A 107 -12.17 10.95 8.62
N VAL A 108 -11.25 10.51 7.74
CA VAL A 108 -10.60 11.32 6.73
C VAL A 108 -10.48 10.56 5.41
N SER A 109 -10.51 11.24 4.29
CA SER A 109 -10.27 10.60 3.00
C SER A 109 -8.83 10.06 2.89
N VAL A 110 -8.58 9.13 1.96
CA VAL A 110 -7.22 8.63 1.68
C VAL A 110 -6.27 9.78 1.33
N LYS A 111 -6.76 10.78 0.60
CA LYS A 111 -5.97 11.96 0.21
C LYS A 111 -5.60 12.79 1.44
N GLU A 112 -6.57 13.18 2.25
CA GLU A 112 -6.33 13.95 3.48
C GLU A 112 -5.41 13.20 4.45
N HIS A 113 -5.54 11.87 4.55
CA HIS A 113 -4.64 11.08 5.38
C HIS A 113 -3.21 11.07 4.84
N LYS A 114 -3.03 11.03 3.51
CA LYS A 114 -1.71 11.21 2.91
C LYS A 114 -1.14 12.60 3.17
N ASP A 115 -1.95 13.63 2.99
CA ASP A 115 -1.56 15.01 3.25
C ASP A 115 -1.16 15.20 4.72
N LEU A 116 -1.94 14.65 5.67
CA LEU A 116 -1.62 14.64 7.11
C LEU A 116 -0.26 14.01 7.41
N LYS A 117 0.12 12.96 6.66
CA LYS A 117 1.41 12.26 6.81
C LYS A 117 2.53 12.85 5.95
N GLY A 118 2.27 13.91 5.17
CA GLY A 118 3.25 14.53 4.28
C GLY A 118 3.67 13.61 3.10
N LEU A 119 2.74 12.77 2.63
CA LEU A 119 2.98 11.82 1.54
C LEU A 119 2.50 12.39 0.20
N GLU A 120 3.29 12.22 -0.85
CA GLU A 120 2.94 12.57 -2.23
C GLU A 120 2.43 11.35 -3.01
N SER A 121 3.36 10.52 -3.50
CA SER A 121 3.09 9.33 -4.31
C SER A 121 3.20 8.01 -3.56
N GLN A 122 3.69 8.04 -2.32
CA GLN A 122 3.97 6.85 -1.52
C GLN A 122 2.68 6.10 -1.17
N ASN A 123 2.82 4.80 -0.91
CA ASN A 123 1.72 3.98 -0.42
C ASN A 123 1.40 4.36 1.02
N LEU A 124 0.18 4.83 1.28
CA LEU A 124 -0.26 5.25 2.61
C LEU A 124 -0.04 4.18 3.68
N ARG A 125 -0.34 2.91 3.37
CA ARG A 125 -0.23 1.80 4.34
C ARG A 125 1.20 1.52 4.79
N ASP A 126 2.20 1.85 3.97
CA ASP A 126 3.60 1.68 4.33
C ASP A 126 4.11 2.79 5.29
N HIS A 127 3.25 3.80 5.52
CA HIS A 127 3.48 4.92 6.43
C HIS A 127 2.47 4.99 7.59
N MET A 128 1.59 4.00 7.70
CA MET A 128 0.67 3.85 8.83
C MET A 128 1.37 3.27 10.07
N SER A 129 0.94 3.70 11.25
CA SER A 129 1.29 3.06 12.51
C SER A 129 0.69 1.65 12.62
N GLU A 130 1.14 0.86 13.57
CA GLU A 130 0.57 -0.48 13.84
C GLU A 130 -0.94 -0.40 14.13
N ALA A 131 -1.36 0.59 14.93
CA ALA A 131 -2.78 0.78 15.25
C ALA A 131 -3.61 1.13 13.99
N GLU A 132 -3.13 2.05 13.16
CA GLU A 132 -3.80 2.39 11.90
C GLU A 132 -3.94 1.17 10.97
N LEU A 133 -2.93 0.31 10.89
CA LEU A 133 -2.99 -0.94 10.12
C LEU A 133 -4.02 -1.91 10.67
N ILE A 134 -4.13 -2.03 12.01
CA ILE A 134 -5.12 -2.90 12.66
C ILE A 134 -6.54 -2.42 12.36
N PHE A 135 -6.83 -1.13 12.53
CA PHE A 135 -8.16 -0.58 12.24
C PHE A 135 -8.51 -0.66 10.76
N THR A 136 -7.54 -0.47 9.87
CA THR A 136 -7.73 -0.70 8.42
C THR A 136 -8.13 -2.16 8.15
N ALA A 137 -7.40 -3.11 8.72
CA ALA A 137 -7.69 -4.54 8.55
C ALA A 137 -9.04 -4.93 9.17
N LEU A 138 -9.41 -4.37 10.32
CA LEU A 138 -10.72 -4.59 10.94
C LEU A 138 -11.86 -4.08 10.05
N ALA A 139 -11.72 -2.88 9.48
CA ALA A 139 -12.71 -2.31 8.58
C ALA A 139 -12.89 -3.17 7.31
N GLU A 140 -11.79 -3.63 6.72
CA GLU A 140 -11.81 -4.49 5.52
C GLU A 140 -12.39 -5.88 5.82
N LEU A 141 -12.00 -6.49 6.94
CA LEU A 141 -12.56 -7.77 7.40
C LEU A 141 -14.06 -7.68 7.63
N SER A 142 -14.50 -6.65 8.38
CA SER A 142 -15.92 -6.44 8.70
C SER A 142 -16.73 -6.19 7.43
N THR A 143 -16.20 -5.38 6.50
CA THR A 143 -16.83 -5.14 5.19
C THR A 143 -17.03 -6.45 4.44
N ARG A 144 -16.01 -7.30 4.35
CA ARG A 144 -16.08 -8.57 3.64
C ARG A 144 -17.10 -9.50 4.29
N GLN A 145 -17.05 -9.68 5.60
CA GLN A 145 -17.99 -10.57 6.30
C GLN A 145 -19.44 -10.13 6.16
N ILE A 146 -19.71 -8.82 6.21
CA ILE A 146 -21.05 -8.27 5.98
C ILE A 146 -21.47 -8.54 4.52
N ALA A 147 -20.61 -8.26 3.55
CA ALA A 147 -20.88 -8.47 2.15
C ALA A 147 -21.18 -9.95 1.85
N GLU A 148 -20.41 -10.88 2.44
CA GLU A 148 -20.63 -12.33 2.33
C GLU A 148 -21.97 -12.74 2.95
N THR A 149 -22.30 -12.23 4.13
CA THR A 149 -23.55 -12.56 4.85
C THR A 149 -24.78 -12.05 4.10
N GLU A 150 -24.69 -10.84 3.53
CA GLU A 150 -25.77 -10.22 2.77
C GLU A 150 -25.81 -10.65 1.30
N ALA A 151 -24.90 -11.53 0.86
CA ALA A 151 -24.69 -11.89 -0.53
C ALA A 151 -24.63 -10.66 -1.47
N ALA A 152 -23.86 -9.65 -1.09
CA ALA A 152 -23.81 -8.35 -1.74
C ALA A 152 -23.22 -8.44 -3.16
N VAL A 153 -24.03 -8.16 -4.18
CA VAL A 153 -23.64 -8.13 -5.59
C VAL A 153 -23.75 -6.70 -6.12
N GLY A 154 -22.79 -6.31 -6.94
CA GLY A 154 -22.72 -5.00 -7.57
C GLY A 154 -22.35 -3.86 -6.60
N LEU A 155 -22.04 -2.71 -7.18
CA LEU A 155 -21.51 -1.56 -6.46
C LEU A 155 -22.42 -1.01 -5.35
N PRO A 156 -23.77 -0.88 -5.52
CA PRO A 156 -24.64 -0.32 -4.49
C PRO A 156 -24.68 -1.15 -3.20
N ALA A 157 -24.74 -2.48 -3.31
CA ALA A 157 -24.76 -3.38 -2.16
C ALA A 157 -23.42 -3.36 -1.42
N ASN A 158 -22.32 -3.44 -2.16
CA ASN A 158 -20.97 -3.37 -1.59
C ASN A 158 -20.65 -2.01 -0.96
N LYS A 159 -21.21 -0.88 -1.45
CA LYS A 159 -21.12 0.41 -0.77
C LYS A 159 -21.78 0.40 0.62
N ARG A 160 -22.93 -0.28 0.76
CA ARG A 160 -23.59 -0.41 2.07
C ARG A 160 -22.74 -1.25 3.02
N ALA A 161 -22.25 -2.40 2.55
CA ALA A 161 -21.34 -3.25 3.35
C ALA A 161 -20.07 -2.50 3.76
N ALA A 162 -19.48 -1.70 2.85
CA ALA A 162 -18.29 -0.88 3.12
C ALA A 162 -18.55 0.17 4.21
N LYS A 163 -19.68 0.87 4.16
CA LYS A 163 -20.06 1.84 5.20
C LYS A 163 -20.29 1.15 6.54
N THR A 164 -21.00 0.04 6.56
CA THR A 164 -21.29 -0.68 7.80
C THR A 164 -20.02 -1.25 8.42
N GLY A 165 -19.16 -1.89 7.60
CA GLY A 165 -17.89 -2.47 8.06
C GLY A 165 -16.90 -1.40 8.53
N GLY A 166 -16.75 -0.31 7.79
CA GLY A 166 -15.95 0.86 8.20
C GLY A 166 -16.47 1.47 9.50
N GLY A 167 -17.80 1.60 9.65
CA GLY A 167 -18.45 2.12 10.84
C GLY A 167 -18.21 1.26 12.10
N ILE A 168 -18.05 -0.07 11.98
CA ILE A 168 -17.65 -0.94 13.09
C ILE A 168 -16.26 -0.56 13.59
N ALA A 169 -15.30 -0.47 12.69
CA ALA A 169 -13.94 -0.08 13.05
C ALA A 169 -13.86 1.35 13.60
N HIS A 170 -14.69 2.27 13.07
CA HIS A 170 -14.80 3.64 13.58
C HIS A 170 -15.20 3.68 15.04
N ARG A 171 -16.28 2.97 15.41
CA ARG A 171 -16.75 2.93 16.80
C ARG A 171 -15.70 2.34 17.74
N ALA A 172 -15.07 1.23 17.34
CA ALA A 172 -13.98 0.63 18.10
C ALA A 172 -12.80 1.58 18.27
N ARG A 173 -12.43 2.34 17.22
CA ARG A 173 -11.38 3.37 17.27
C ARG A 173 -11.73 4.47 18.26
N LEU A 174 -12.92 5.04 18.18
CA LEU A 174 -13.34 6.13 19.08
C LEU A 174 -13.36 5.67 20.55
N GLU A 175 -13.79 4.44 20.81
CA GLU A 175 -13.77 3.89 22.15
C GLU A 175 -12.34 3.72 22.67
N LEU A 176 -11.41 3.20 21.86
CA LEU A 176 -10.00 3.10 22.22
C LEU A 176 -9.40 4.49 22.50
N GLU A 177 -9.64 5.46 21.61
CA GLU A 177 -9.16 6.84 21.76
C GLU A 177 -9.68 7.48 23.04
N SER A 178 -10.95 7.25 23.40
CA SER A 178 -11.57 7.76 24.63
C SER A 178 -10.94 7.17 25.90
N LYS A 179 -10.54 5.89 25.87
CA LYS A 179 -9.95 5.19 27.02
C LYS A 179 -8.46 5.49 27.18
N THR A 180 -7.76 5.73 26.08
CA THR A 180 -6.30 5.93 26.09
C THR A 180 -5.88 7.39 26.06
N GLY A 181 -6.76 8.29 25.66
CA GLY A 181 -6.45 9.70 25.40
C GLY A 181 -5.55 9.94 24.20
N ARG A 182 -5.31 8.91 23.38
CA ARG A 182 -4.40 8.95 22.22
C ARG A 182 -5.19 8.76 20.93
N ARG A 183 -4.90 9.59 19.93
CA ARG A 183 -5.47 9.41 18.60
C ARG A 183 -4.81 8.25 17.88
N VAL A 184 -5.59 7.47 17.15
CA VAL A 184 -5.10 6.40 16.27
C VAL A 184 -4.59 6.98 14.96
N VAL A 185 -5.37 7.87 14.34
CA VAL A 185 -4.97 8.55 13.11
C VAL A 185 -4.01 9.70 13.46
N THR A 186 -2.77 9.60 12.99
CA THR A 186 -1.69 10.52 13.35
C THR A 186 -0.92 11.01 12.13
N CYS A 187 -0.15 12.10 12.31
CA CYS A 187 0.78 12.60 11.29
C CYS A 187 2.10 11.81 11.24
N GLU A 188 2.32 10.87 12.14
CA GLU A 188 3.52 10.03 12.13
C GLU A 188 3.65 9.29 10.81
N ASN A 189 4.85 9.32 10.25
CA ASN A 189 5.19 8.65 9.01
C ASN A 189 6.56 7.98 9.10
N TYR A 190 6.94 7.28 8.05
CA TYR A 190 8.23 6.61 7.94
C TYR A 190 9.01 7.14 6.72
N LEU A 191 8.85 8.39 6.39
CA LEU A 191 9.68 9.03 5.38
C LEU A 191 11.13 9.11 5.87
N PRO A 192 12.13 8.97 4.99
CA PRO A 192 13.49 9.25 5.37
C PRO A 192 13.61 10.72 5.81
N PRO A 193 14.46 11.03 6.80
CA PRO A 193 14.64 12.40 7.23
C PRO A 193 15.03 13.28 6.02
N PRO A 194 14.55 14.52 5.94
CA PRO A 194 14.89 15.41 4.85
C PRO A 194 16.42 15.53 4.74
N LYS A 195 16.96 15.28 3.55
CA LYS A 195 18.40 15.43 3.32
C LYS A 195 18.77 16.86 3.69
N SER A 196 19.63 17.01 4.71
CA SER A 196 20.19 18.31 5.03
C SER A 196 20.80 18.89 3.75
N LYS A 197 20.35 20.07 3.34
CA LYS A 197 21.01 20.80 2.27
C LYS A 197 22.45 21.02 2.72
N LYS A 198 23.39 20.20 2.24
CA LYS A 198 24.81 20.53 2.36
C LYS A 198 24.95 21.87 1.63
N GLY A 199 25.18 22.93 2.40
CA GLY A 199 25.41 24.25 1.84
C GLY A 199 26.47 24.14 0.75
N LEU A 200 26.13 24.59 -0.45
CA LEU A 200 27.17 24.94 -1.41
C LEU A 200 28.07 25.96 -0.72
N LYS A 201 29.24 25.53 -0.29
CA LYS A 201 30.31 26.47 0.03
C LYS A 201 30.66 27.17 -1.28
N ALA A 202 30.43 28.48 -1.31
CA ALA A 202 30.89 29.37 -2.34
C ALA A 202 32.42 29.33 -2.44
#